data_b04e434f56be6eb0b92c8a6b52f4c160
#
_entry.id   b04e434f56be6eb0b92c8a6b52f4c160
#
_cell.length_a   1.000
_cell.length_b   1.000
_cell.length_c   1.000
_cell.angle_alpha   90.00
_cell.angle_beta   90.00
_cell.angle_gamma   90.00
#
_symmetry.space_group_name_H-M   'P 1'
#
loop_
_entity.id
_entity.type
_entity.pdbx_description
1 polymer ?
#
loop_
_entity_poly.entity_id
_entity_poly.type
_entity_poly.pdbx_seq_one_letter_code
_entity_poly.pdbx_strand_id
1 'polypeptide(L)'
;MSSVSSPVSLVLLPPAPQSEAIVIYTGWDRHALVGSEVRLYCSFFSWRWTSEDVTFSWSYRPDGSRDSISIFHYTGGMPYVDNKGPFRDRLEFIGNPRRRDGSILIRNLDYSDNGTFTCDAKNPPDIVGRPSNVRLLVYDKVPVRAGVITGAIIGSVLGLLILVVAIYYLMRFLVARRVFNLSVSKLEKGKKGKGKEGSQQRQGPVLYATLDQSSKLLKGVGSEKKKSGDSRKDKK
;
A
#
# COMPACT_ATOMS: atom_id res chain seq x y z
N MET A 1 -4.49 83.14 -16.80
CA MET A 1 -5.11 81.87 -16.88
C MET A 1 -4.08 80.82 -16.38
N SER A 2 -4.14 80.58 -15.12
CA SER A 2 -3.20 79.63 -14.43
C SER A 2 -3.92 78.32 -14.19
N SER A 3 -3.48 77.27 -14.91
CA SER A 3 -4.01 75.91 -14.68
C SER A 3 -3.30 75.26 -13.51
N VAL A 4 -4.06 74.97 -12.48
CA VAL A 4 -3.61 74.22 -11.31
C VAL A 4 -3.78 72.73 -11.58
N SER A 5 -2.66 72.04 -11.79
CA SER A 5 -2.62 70.58 -11.88
C SER A 5 -2.62 70.00 -10.46
N SER A 6 -3.69 69.32 -10.08
CA SER A 6 -3.76 68.55 -8.84
C SER A 6 -2.99 67.23 -8.97
N PRO A 7 -2.13 66.86 -8.02
CA PRO A 7 -1.47 65.52 -8.03
C PRO A 7 -2.48 64.43 -7.68
N VAL A 8 -2.64 63.47 -8.59
CA VAL A 8 -3.39 62.22 -8.33
C VAL A 8 -2.57 61.37 -7.37
N SER A 9 -3.00 61.29 -6.11
CA SER A 9 -2.40 60.40 -5.09
C SER A 9 -2.78 58.98 -5.43
N LEU A 10 -1.82 58.19 -5.92
CA LEU A 10 -1.98 56.76 -6.15
C LEU A 10 -2.00 56.06 -4.79
N VAL A 11 -3.20 55.73 -4.30
CA VAL A 11 -3.37 54.91 -3.08
C VAL A 11 -2.98 53.48 -3.48
N LEU A 12 -1.79 53.03 -3.01
CA LEU A 12 -1.42 51.61 -3.06
C LEU A 12 -2.29 50.88 -2.05
N LEU A 13 -3.31 50.15 -2.56
CA LEU A 13 -4.03 49.20 -1.72
C LEU A 13 -3.06 48.05 -1.35
N PRO A 14 -3.00 47.65 -0.06
CA PRO A 14 -2.25 46.47 0.32
C PRO A 14 -2.80 45.23 -0.42
N PRO A 15 -1.94 44.27 -0.83
CA PRO A 15 -2.41 43.06 -1.48
C PRO A 15 -3.41 42.36 -0.53
N ALA A 16 -4.58 42.00 -1.07
CA ALA A 16 -5.57 41.24 -0.34
C ALA A 16 -4.91 39.96 0.23
N PRO A 17 -5.18 39.59 1.50
CA PRO A 17 -4.63 38.36 2.07
C PRO A 17 -5.03 37.19 1.17
N GLN A 18 -4.03 36.52 0.62
CA GLN A 18 -4.26 35.32 -0.16
C GLN A 18 -4.85 34.29 0.80
N SER A 19 -6.11 33.94 0.59
CA SER A 19 -6.76 32.83 1.24
C SER A 19 -6.03 31.55 0.85
N GLU A 20 -5.24 31.01 1.75
CA GLU A 20 -4.59 29.71 1.54
C GLU A 20 -5.68 28.64 1.52
N ALA A 21 -5.69 27.82 0.44
CA ALA A 21 -6.69 26.79 0.28
C ALA A 21 -6.37 25.59 1.18
N ILE A 22 -7.36 25.18 1.97
CA ILE A 22 -7.34 23.89 2.67
C ILE A 22 -7.63 22.77 1.67
N VAL A 23 -6.90 21.66 1.74
CA VAL A 23 -7.11 20.48 0.89
C VAL A 23 -7.65 19.34 1.75
N ILE A 24 -8.80 18.81 1.36
CA ILE A 24 -9.54 17.79 2.12
C ILE A 24 -9.42 16.45 1.42
N TYR A 25 -9.20 15.39 2.19
CA TYR A 25 -9.00 14.02 1.72
C TYR A 25 -9.96 13.06 2.41
N THR A 26 -10.70 12.26 1.64
CA THR A 26 -11.60 11.20 2.14
C THR A 26 -11.15 9.78 1.78
N GLY A 27 -10.10 9.67 0.96
CA GLY A 27 -9.61 8.38 0.46
C GLY A 27 -10.44 7.83 -0.70
N TRP A 28 -10.30 6.53 -0.94
CA TRP A 28 -10.95 5.81 -2.03
C TRP A 28 -12.35 5.36 -1.64
N ASP A 29 -13.16 4.99 -2.64
CA ASP A 29 -14.47 4.38 -2.46
C ASP A 29 -14.41 3.19 -1.50
N ARG A 30 -15.45 3.04 -0.68
CA ARG A 30 -15.54 2.01 0.33
C ARG A 30 -16.54 0.93 -0.06
N HIS A 31 -16.13 -0.30 0.18
CA HIS A 31 -16.94 -1.49 -0.01
C HIS A 31 -17.13 -2.17 1.34
N ALA A 32 -18.37 -2.45 1.71
CA ALA A 32 -18.72 -3.06 2.98
C ALA A 32 -19.79 -4.13 2.80
N LEU A 33 -19.95 -4.98 3.80
CA LEU A 33 -21.03 -5.97 3.83
C LEU A 33 -22.21 -5.46 4.64
N VAL A 34 -23.40 -5.92 4.29
CA VAL A 34 -24.60 -5.70 5.10
C VAL A 34 -24.35 -6.17 6.53
N GLY A 35 -24.77 -5.38 7.52
CA GLY A 35 -24.58 -5.65 8.94
C GLY A 35 -23.18 -5.34 9.48
N SER A 36 -22.20 -5.02 8.62
CA SER A 36 -20.86 -4.63 9.04
C SER A 36 -20.77 -3.15 9.42
N GLU A 37 -19.57 -2.71 9.78
CA GLU A 37 -19.26 -1.31 10.04
C GLU A 37 -18.24 -0.78 9.03
N VAL A 38 -18.26 0.52 8.76
CA VAL A 38 -17.31 1.18 7.88
C VAL A 38 -16.78 2.45 8.51
N ARG A 39 -15.47 2.64 8.43
CA ARG A 39 -14.82 3.90 8.75
C ARG A 39 -14.70 4.75 7.48
N LEU A 40 -15.29 5.95 7.52
CA LEU A 40 -15.11 6.96 6.49
C LEU A 40 -14.06 7.96 6.96
N TYR A 41 -12.96 8.01 6.23
CA TYR A 41 -11.85 8.89 6.54
C TYR A 41 -12.14 10.31 6.06
N CYS A 42 -11.80 11.28 6.87
CA CYS A 42 -11.69 12.67 6.47
C CYS A 42 -10.50 13.30 7.16
N SER A 43 -9.57 13.78 6.39
CA SER A 43 -8.46 14.57 6.91
C SER A 43 -8.23 15.78 6.00
N PHE A 44 -7.53 16.79 6.51
CA PHE A 44 -7.19 17.95 5.70
C PHE A 44 -5.72 18.33 5.85
N PHE A 45 -5.21 18.99 4.83
CA PHE A 45 -3.95 19.68 4.86
C PHE A 45 -4.17 21.19 4.88
N SER A 46 -3.50 21.89 5.78
CA SER A 46 -3.39 23.33 5.85
C SER A 46 -1.96 23.70 6.23
N TRP A 47 -1.44 24.78 5.71
CA TRP A 47 -0.12 25.32 6.07
C TRP A 47 -0.06 25.84 7.50
N ARG A 48 -1.21 26.18 8.07
CA ARG A 48 -1.35 26.69 9.43
C ARG A 48 -1.51 25.55 10.43
N TRP A 49 -1.21 25.83 11.68
CA TRP A 49 -1.53 24.93 12.78
C TRP A 49 -3.05 24.71 12.87
N THR A 50 -3.41 23.58 13.44
CA THR A 50 -4.83 23.27 13.66
C THR A 50 -5.42 24.26 14.67
N SER A 51 -6.46 24.97 14.24
CA SER A 51 -7.20 25.93 15.09
C SER A 51 -8.01 25.18 16.14
N GLU A 52 -8.26 25.84 17.29
CA GLU A 52 -9.23 25.35 18.27
C GLU A 52 -10.65 25.37 17.71
N ASP A 53 -10.93 26.30 16.80
CA ASP A 53 -12.21 26.46 16.11
C ASP A 53 -12.30 25.60 14.81
N VAL A 54 -11.48 24.55 14.70
CA VAL A 54 -11.57 23.62 13.56
C VAL A 54 -12.95 22.99 13.50
N THR A 55 -13.52 22.93 12.31
CA THR A 55 -14.83 22.31 12.08
C THR A 55 -14.76 21.23 11.02
N PHE A 56 -15.58 20.19 11.21
CA PHE A 56 -15.84 19.16 10.21
C PHE A 56 -17.33 19.02 9.99
N SER A 57 -17.73 18.75 8.77
CA SER A 57 -19.11 18.41 8.46
C SER A 57 -19.17 17.25 7.48
N TRP A 58 -20.13 16.36 7.70
CA TRP A 58 -20.42 15.26 6.80
C TRP A 58 -21.85 15.39 6.30
N SER A 59 -21.98 15.22 4.98
CA SER A 59 -23.28 15.10 4.33
C SER A 59 -23.36 13.81 3.54
N TYR A 60 -24.57 13.31 3.38
CA TYR A 60 -24.87 12.07 2.70
C TYR A 60 -25.88 12.31 1.58
N ARG A 61 -25.62 11.74 0.42
CA ARG A 61 -26.53 11.74 -0.73
C ARG A 61 -26.76 10.28 -1.14
N PRO A 62 -27.99 9.77 -0.96
CA PRO A 62 -28.37 8.43 -1.40
C PRO A 62 -28.17 8.24 -2.91
N ASP A 63 -27.87 7.02 -3.35
CA ASP A 63 -27.83 6.70 -4.77
C ASP A 63 -29.20 6.94 -5.39
N GLY A 64 -29.22 7.63 -6.54
CA GLY A 64 -30.46 8.04 -7.23
C GLY A 64 -31.10 9.32 -6.72
N SER A 65 -30.67 9.90 -5.59
CA SER A 65 -31.13 11.20 -5.12
C SER A 65 -30.26 12.34 -5.65
N ARG A 66 -30.91 13.50 -5.84
CA ARG A 66 -30.20 14.76 -6.13
C ARG A 66 -29.87 15.53 -4.86
N ASP A 67 -30.62 15.30 -3.80
CA ASP A 67 -30.51 16.04 -2.55
C ASP A 67 -29.51 15.39 -1.61
N SER A 68 -28.74 16.23 -0.95
CA SER A 68 -27.78 15.85 0.08
C SER A 68 -28.31 16.28 1.45
N ILE A 69 -28.22 15.40 2.43
CA ILE A 69 -28.61 15.66 3.81
C ILE A 69 -27.39 15.74 4.69
N SER A 70 -27.41 16.65 5.65
CA SER A 70 -26.37 16.71 6.69
C SER A 70 -26.58 15.58 7.67
N ILE A 71 -25.48 14.92 8.06
CA ILE A 71 -25.51 13.77 8.98
C ILE A 71 -24.64 13.98 10.23
N PHE A 72 -23.63 14.85 10.15
CA PHE A 72 -22.72 15.07 11.26
C PHE A 72 -22.01 16.42 11.15
N HIS A 73 -21.82 17.04 12.32
CA HIS A 73 -21.01 18.26 12.50
C HIS A 73 -20.09 18.14 13.71
N TYR A 74 -18.87 18.63 13.58
CA TYR A 74 -17.98 18.90 14.68
C TYR A 74 -17.70 20.39 14.71
N THR A 75 -18.09 21.05 15.79
CA THR A 75 -17.89 22.49 15.98
C THR A 75 -17.82 22.83 17.47
N GLY A 76 -17.10 23.91 17.83
CA GLY A 76 -16.95 24.31 19.21
C GLY A 76 -16.36 23.22 20.12
N GLY A 77 -15.52 22.33 19.60
CA GLY A 77 -14.92 21.25 20.36
C GLY A 77 -15.83 20.04 20.62
N MET A 78 -17.06 20.03 20.08
CA MET A 78 -18.06 18.99 20.34
C MET A 78 -18.59 18.36 19.05
N PRO A 79 -18.81 17.02 19.04
CA PRO A 79 -19.45 16.32 17.92
C PRO A 79 -20.97 16.39 18.04
N TYR A 80 -21.64 16.61 16.93
CA TYR A 80 -23.10 16.63 16.80
C TYR A 80 -23.56 15.72 15.68
N VAL A 81 -24.34 14.71 16.00
CA VAL A 81 -25.00 13.85 15.02
C VAL A 81 -26.37 14.41 14.69
N ASP A 82 -26.69 14.51 13.40
CA ASP A 82 -27.97 15.07 12.97
C ASP A 82 -29.15 14.13 13.32
N ASN A 83 -30.17 14.70 13.96
CA ASN A 83 -31.30 13.93 14.44
C ASN A 83 -32.29 13.50 13.35
N LYS A 84 -32.18 14.04 12.13
CA LYS A 84 -33.07 13.75 11.00
C LYS A 84 -32.52 12.76 9.99
N GLY A 85 -31.26 12.35 10.15
CA GLY A 85 -30.59 11.45 9.21
C GLY A 85 -30.81 9.96 9.50
N PRO A 86 -30.62 9.08 8.51
CA PRO A 86 -30.75 7.63 8.67
C PRO A 86 -29.65 7.00 9.55
N PHE A 87 -28.66 7.81 9.97
CA PHE A 87 -27.47 7.33 10.68
C PHE A 87 -27.44 7.69 12.16
N ARG A 88 -28.49 8.32 12.70
CA ARG A 88 -28.53 8.90 14.06
C ARG A 88 -27.95 7.98 15.14
N ASP A 89 -28.39 6.73 15.18
CA ASP A 89 -28.03 5.77 16.23
C ASP A 89 -26.87 4.84 15.82
N ARG A 90 -26.36 5.01 14.62
CA ARG A 90 -25.34 4.15 13.99
C ARG A 90 -24.04 4.87 13.66
N LEU A 91 -24.02 6.21 13.78
CA LEU A 91 -22.88 7.06 13.47
C LEU A 91 -22.14 7.43 14.75
N GLU A 92 -20.84 7.22 14.74
CA GLU A 92 -19.93 7.55 15.82
C GLU A 92 -18.77 8.41 15.29
N PHE A 93 -18.43 9.46 16.02
CA PHE A 93 -17.23 10.23 15.73
C PHE A 93 -16.00 9.54 16.30
N ILE A 94 -15.06 9.14 15.45
CA ILE A 94 -13.83 8.45 15.82
C ILE A 94 -12.58 9.26 15.50
N GLY A 95 -12.74 10.44 14.93
CA GLY A 95 -11.65 11.33 14.54
C GLY A 95 -10.96 12.00 15.72
N ASN A 96 -9.83 12.62 15.42
CA ASN A 96 -9.12 13.49 16.34
C ASN A 96 -8.87 14.87 15.69
N PRO A 97 -9.69 15.88 15.97
CA PRO A 97 -9.60 17.19 15.32
C PRO A 97 -8.24 17.87 15.49
N ARG A 98 -7.57 17.69 16.64
CA ARG A 98 -6.21 18.23 16.86
C ARG A 98 -5.18 17.61 15.89
N ARG A 99 -5.45 16.39 15.39
CA ARG A 99 -4.66 15.69 14.37
C ARG A 99 -5.20 15.88 12.96
N ARG A 100 -6.13 16.81 12.77
CA ARG A 100 -6.77 17.10 11.48
C ARG A 100 -7.59 15.92 10.95
N ASP A 101 -8.08 15.07 11.83
CA ASP A 101 -8.86 13.88 11.49
C ASP A 101 -10.30 14.07 11.94
N GLY A 102 -11.23 14.14 10.96
CA GLY A 102 -12.67 14.22 11.13
C GLY A 102 -13.39 12.94 10.73
N SER A 103 -12.74 11.78 10.87
CA SER A 103 -13.29 10.48 10.48
C SER A 103 -14.48 10.07 11.33
N ILE A 104 -15.42 9.40 10.68
CA ILE A 104 -16.62 8.84 11.30
C ILE A 104 -16.69 7.34 11.10
N LEU A 105 -17.38 6.64 11.99
CA LEU A 105 -17.72 5.23 11.90
C LEU A 105 -19.22 5.09 11.72
N ILE A 106 -19.65 4.28 10.77
CA ILE A 106 -21.06 3.93 10.58
C ILE A 106 -21.20 2.44 10.83
N ARG A 107 -22.10 2.07 11.74
CA ARG A 107 -22.35 0.68 12.13
C ARG A 107 -23.62 0.14 11.51
N ASN A 108 -23.74 -1.20 11.47
CA ASN A 108 -24.89 -1.92 11.00
C ASN A 108 -25.40 -1.42 9.64
N LEU A 109 -24.52 -1.55 8.64
CA LEU A 109 -24.76 -1.07 7.28
C LEU A 109 -25.88 -1.86 6.60
N ASP A 110 -26.69 -1.15 5.81
CA ASP A 110 -27.74 -1.73 4.97
C ASP A 110 -27.57 -1.26 3.51
N TYR A 111 -28.25 -1.90 2.58
CA TYR A 111 -28.27 -1.50 1.16
C TYR A 111 -28.74 -0.07 0.94
N SER A 112 -29.66 0.41 1.77
CA SER A 112 -30.13 1.79 1.74
C SER A 112 -29.05 2.82 2.06
N ASP A 113 -27.89 2.38 2.62
CA ASP A 113 -26.77 3.27 2.94
C ASP A 113 -25.84 3.51 1.73
N ASN A 114 -26.15 2.88 0.58
CA ASN A 114 -25.43 3.14 -0.66
C ASN A 114 -25.56 4.59 -1.07
N GLY A 115 -24.44 5.22 -1.34
CA GLY A 115 -24.44 6.62 -1.72
C GLY A 115 -23.10 7.29 -1.63
N THR A 116 -23.13 8.61 -1.74
CA THR A 116 -21.95 9.46 -1.68
C THR A 116 -21.94 10.22 -0.39
N PHE A 117 -20.86 10.08 0.36
CA PHE A 117 -20.55 10.84 1.57
C PHE A 117 -19.57 11.95 1.23
N THR A 118 -19.88 13.16 1.65
CA THR A 118 -19.07 14.35 1.41
C THR A 118 -18.57 14.88 2.74
N CYS A 119 -17.27 15.02 2.87
CA CYS A 119 -16.63 15.67 4.00
C CYS A 119 -16.19 17.08 3.62
N ASP A 120 -16.52 18.04 4.46
CA ASP A 120 -15.99 19.41 4.44
C ASP A 120 -15.27 19.70 5.75
N ALA A 121 -14.18 20.45 5.69
CA ALA A 121 -13.41 20.84 6.85
C ALA A 121 -12.98 22.30 6.73
N LYS A 122 -12.95 23.01 7.87
CA LYS A 122 -12.47 24.40 7.94
C LYS A 122 -11.52 24.53 9.12
N ASN A 123 -10.39 25.16 8.86
CA ASN A 123 -9.37 25.45 9.87
C ASN A 123 -9.13 26.96 9.91
N PRO A 124 -9.94 27.74 10.65
CA PRO A 124 -9.80 29.20 10.66
C PRO A 124 -8.34 29.63 10.97
N PRO A 125 -7.81 30.62 10.26
CA PRO A 125 -8.44 31.46 9.22
C PRO A 125 -8.55 30.80 7.83
N ASP A 126 -8.00 29.61 7.59
CA ASP A 126 -8.06 28.87 6.32
C ASP A 126 -9.43 28.19 6.20
N ILE A 127 -10.37 28.86 5.55
CA ILE A 127 -11.76 28.38 5.43
C ILE A 127 -12.15 28.03 4.00
N VAL A 128 -11.26 28.32 3.02
CA VAL A 128 -11.53 28.08 1.61
C VAL A 128 -10.96 26.72 1.23
N GLY A 129 -11.83 25.79 0.90
CA GLY A 129 -11.47 24.46 0.44
C GLY A 129 -12.55 23.83 -0.42
N ARG A 130 -12.23 22.75 -1.09
CA ARG A 130 -13.23 21.94 -1.80
C ARG A 130 -13.56 20.72 -0.97
N PRO A 131 -14.85 20.47 -0.67
CA PRO A 131 -15.27 19.24 -0.02
C PRO A 131 -14.79 18.01 -0.79
N SER A 132 -14.46 16.96 -0.09
CA SER A 132 -14.04 15.68 -0.67
C SER A 132 -15.13 14.64 -0.52
N ASN A 133 -15.25 13.78 -1.53
CA ASN A 133 -16.30 12.78 -1.63
C ASN A 133 -15.73 11.36 -1.53
N VAL A 134 -16.47 10.49 -0.87
CA VAL A 134 -16.22 9.04 -0.87
C VAL A 134 -17.54 8.31 -1.13
N ARG A 135 -17.52 7.34 -2.02
CA ARG A 135 -18.69 6.51 -2.31
C ARG A 135 -18.66 5.26 -1.43
N LEU A 136 -19.78 4.94 -0.81
CA LEU A 136 -20.00 3.71 -0.08
C LEU A 136 -20.88 2.77 -0.90
N LEU A 137 -20.42 1.52 -1.04
CA LEU A 137 -21.13 0.44 -1.71
C LEU A 137 -21.25 -0.74 -0.75
N VAL A 138 -22.50 -1.05 -0.37
CA VAL A 138 -22.83 -2.15 0.55
C VAL A 138 -23.32 -3.34 -0.24
N TYR A 139 -22.77 -4.53 0.04
CA TYR A 139 -23.07 -5.78 -0.65
C TYR A 139 -23.49 -6.85 0.35
N ASP A 140 -24.29 -7.80 -0.13
CA ASP A 140 -24.66 -9.00 0.65
C ASP A 140 -23.52 -10.01 0.73
N LYS A 141 -22.77 -10.14 -0.36
CA LYS A 141 -21.65 -11.07 -0.48
C LYS A 141 -20.44 -10.39 -1.09
N VAL A 142 -19.25 -10.77 -0.63
CA VAL A 142 -18.01 -10.30 -1.24
C VAL A 142 -18.03 -10.67 -2.73
N PRO A 143 -17.93 -9.71 -3.65
CA PRO A 143 -17.85 -10.05 -5.07
C PRO A 143 -16.62 -10.95 -5.29
N VAL A 144 -16.89 -12.19 -5.74
CA VAL A 144 -15.88 -13.29 -5.88
C VAL A 144 -14.71 -12.92 -6.81
N ARG A 145 -14.82 -11.81 -7.53
CA ARG A 145 -13.79 -11.34 -8.48
C ARG A 145 -12.43 -11.04 -7.83
N ALA A 146 -12.40 -10.63 -6.56
CA ALA A 146 -11.13 -10.40 -5.86
C ALA A 146 -10.29 -11.68 -5.71
N GLY A 147 -10.93 -12.80 -5.37
CA GLY A 147 -10.26 -14.09 -5.24
C GLY A 147 -9.72 -14.63 -6.57
N VAL A 148 -10.45 -14.43 -7.67
CA VAL A 148 -10.03 -14.85 -9.01
C VAL A 148 -8.81 -14.06 -9.48
N ILE A 149 -8.79 -12.75 -9.27
CA ILE A 149 -7.66 -11.89 -9.66
C ILE A 149 -6.42 -12.24 -8.83
N THR A 150 -6.57 -12.38 -7.51
CA THR A 150 -5.45 -12.75 -6.61
C THR A 150 -4.93 -14.15 -6.95
N GLY A 151 -5.81 -15.12 -7.20
CA GLY A 151 -5.44 -16.48 -7.60
C GLY A 151 -4.72 -16.53 -8.95
N ALA A 152 -5.15 -15.73 -9.94
CA ALA A 152 -4.50 -15.62 -11.23
C ALA A 152 -3.08 -15.02 -11.12
N ILE A 153 -2.89 -14.00 -10.30
CA ILE A 153 -1.58 -13.38 -10.09
C ILE A 153 -0.63 -14.38 -9.40
N ILE A 154 -1.05 -15.02 -8.31
CA ILE A 154 -0.23 -15.99 -7.59
C ILE A 154 0.08 -17.19 -8.49
N GLY A 155 -0.91 -17.71 -9.21
CA GLY A 155 -0.74 -18.83 -10.14
C GLY A 155 0.22 -18.52 -11.28
N SER A 156 0.16 -17.32 -11.85
CA SER A 156 1.08 -16.90 -12.92
C SER A 156 2.53 -16.79 -12.43
N VAL A 157 2.75 -16.22 -11.25
CA VAL A 157 4.10 -16.10 -10.66
C VAL A 157 4.69 -17.48 -10.36
N LEU A 158 3.92 -18.38 -9.72
CA LEU A 158 4.37 -19.73 -9.43
C LEU A 158 4.62 -20.53 -10.70
N GLY A 159 3.76 -20.42 -11.71
CA GLY A 159 3.93 -21.06 -13.01
C GLY A 159 5.22 -20.61 -13.70
N LEU A 160 5.53 -19.32 -13.65
CA LEU A 160 6.75 -18.76 -14.24
C LEU A 160 8.00 -19.24 -13.51
N LEU A 161 7.97 -19.33 -12.17
CA LEU A 161 9.08 -19.88 -11.39
C LEU A 161 9.34 -21.35 -11.71
N ILE A 162 8.28 -22.18 -11.81
CA ILE A 162 8.41 -23.59 -12.19
C ILE A 162 9.01 -23.72 -13.59
N LEU A 163 8.57 -22.89 -14.53
CA LEU A 163 9.06 -22.89 -15.90
C LEU A 163 10.55 -22.54 -15.97
N VAL A 164 10.99 -21.51 -15.24
CA VAL A 164 12.41 -21.12 -15.15
C VAL A 164 13.26 -22.26 -14.59
N VAL A 165 12.79 -22.91 -13.52
CA VAL A 165 13.48 -24.06 -12.91
C VAL A 165 13.54 -25.24 -13.88
N ALA A 166 12.46 -25.54 -14.58
CA ALA A 166 12.41 -26.61 -15.59
C ALA A 166 13.38 -26.34 -16.74
N ILE A 167 13.43 -25.11 -17.26
CA ILE A 167 14.39 -24.71 -18.31
C ILE A 167 15.83 -24.87 -17.80
N TYR A 168 16.12 -24.46 -16.58
CA TYR A 168 17.45 -24.60 -15.97
C TYR A 168 17.88 -26.07 -15.91
N TYR A 169 17.03 -26.97 -15.43
CA TYR A 169 17.34 -28.41 -15.38
C TYR A 169 17.45 -29.01 -16.76
N LEU A 170 16.61 -28.61 -17.73
CA LEU A 170 16.68 -29.04 -19.10
C LEU A 170 18.02 -28.66 -19.76
N MET A 171 18.42 -27.38 -19.59
CA MET A 171 19.69 -26.90 -20.11
C MET A 171 20.89 -27.66 -19.49
N ARG A 172 20.87 -27.85 -18.18
CA ARG A 172 21.88 -28.63 -17.47
C ARG A 172 21.95 -30.07 -17.97
N PHE A 173 20.81 -30.69 -18.20
CA PHE A 173 20.72 -32.06 -18.75
C PHE A 173 21.25 -32.15 -20.19
N LEU A 174 20.91 -31.21 -21.06
CA LEU A 174 21.39 -31.14 -22.44
C LEU A 174 22.89 -30.90 -22.50
N VAL A 175 23.43 -30.02 -21.66
CA VAL A 175 24.88 -29.78 -21.57
C VAL A 175 25.60 -31.03 -21.09
N ALA A 176 25.08 -31.72 -20.08
CA ALA A 176 25.64 -32.97 -19.57
C ALA A 176 25.66 -34.06 -20.67
N ARG A 177 24.58 -34.20 -21.45
CA ARG A 177 24.53 -35.13 -22.58
C ARG A 177 25.49 -34.75 -23.70
N ARG A 178 25.67 -33.47 -24.03
CA ARG A 178 26.63 -33.01 -25.04
C ARG A 178 28.08 -33.31 -24.62
N VAL A 179 28.40 -33.09 -23.33
CA VAL A 179 29.72 -33.42 -22.78
C VAL A 179 29.97 -34.95 -22.86
N PHE A 180 28.94 -35.77 -22.55
CA PHE A 180 29.03 -37.21 -22.62
C PHE A 180 29.23 -37.73 -24.06
N ASN A 181 28.50 -37.18 -25.04
CA ASN A 181 28.64 -37.55 -26.45
C ASN A 181 30.01 -37.14 -27.04
N LEU A 182 30.57 -35.99 -26.62
CA LEU A 182 31.90 -35.56 -27.00
C LEU A 182 33.01 -36.45 -26.40
N SER A 183 32.79 -36.96 -25.19
CA SER A 183 33.74 -37.89 -24.55
C SER A 183 33.71 -39.28 -25.25
N VAL A 184 32.52 -39.77 -25.61
CA VAL A 184 32.37 -41.05 -26.33
C VAL A 184 32.97 -40.98 -27.73
N SER A 185 32.75 -39.88 -28.46
CA SER A 185 33.32 -39.73 -29.81
C SER A 185 34.86 -39.57 -29.81
N LYS A 186 35.46 -39.04 -28.73
CA LYS A 186 36.90 -39.03 -28.54
C LYS A 186 37.48 -40.40 -28.26
N LEU A 187 36.77 -41.28 -27.54
CA LEU A 187 37.20 -42.66 -27.28
C LEU A 187 37.11 -43.55 -28.51
N GLU A 188 36.14 -43.36 -29.41
CA GLU A 188 36.04 -44.09 -30.66
C GLU A 188 37.12 -43.69 -31.66
N LYS A 189 37.52 -42.43 -31.74
CA LYS A 189 38.62 -41.97 -32.59
C LYS A 189 40.01 -42.45 -32.14
N GLY A 190 40.18 -42.79 -30.84
CA GLY A 190 41.41 -43.32 -30.27
C GLY A 190 41.68 -44.80 -30.58
N LYS A 191 40.68 -45.58 -31.05
CA LYS A 191 40.80 -47.04 -31.30
C LYS A 191 41.13 -47.39 -32.70
N LYS A 192 41.34 -46.45 -33.62
CA LYS A 192 41.69 -46.70 -35.04
C LYS A 192 43.09 -46.22 -35.46
N GLY A 193 44.02 -46.13 -34.53
CA GLY A 193 45.43 -45.82 -34.80
C GLY A 193 46.34 -46.89 -34.21
N LYS A 194 46.63 -47.92 -34.97
CA LYS A 194 47.53 -49.02 -34.66
C LYS A 194 48.96 -48.59 -34.83
N GLY A 195 49.79 -48.78 -33.78
CA GLY A 195 51.19 -49.22 -33.98
C GLY A 195 52.27 -48.23 -33.66
N LYS A 196 53.06 -48.66 -32.71
CA LYS A 196 54.52 -48.51 -32.46
C LYS A 196 54.97 -47.46 -31.47
N GLU A 197 55.41 -48.02 -30.34
CA GLU A 197 56.64 -47.75 -29.58
C GLU A 197 56.97 -46.29 -29.20
N GLY A 198 57.11 -46.10 -27.87
CA GLY A 198 57.85 -45.01 -27.30
C GLY A 198 57.40 -44.65 -25.88
N SER A 199 58.09 -45.26 -24.92
CA SER A 199 58.08 -44.85 -23.52
C SER A 199 58.17 -43.37 -23.35
N GLN A 200 57.28 -42.76 -22.62
CA GLN A 200 57.61 -41.75 -21.58
C GLN A 200 56.41 -41.35 -20.78
N GLN A 201 56.53 -41.54 -19.56
CA GLN A 201 56.09 -41.01 -18.31
C GLN A 201 55.48 -39.60 -18.40
N ARG A 202 54.35 -39.40 -17.68
CA ARG A 202 53.95 -38.28 -16.87
C ARG A 202 52.62 -37.60 -17.16
N GLN A 203 51.93 -37.53 -16.04
CA GLN A 203 51.03 -36.51 -15.55
C GLN A 203 49.59 -36.59 -16.01
N GLY A 204 48.80 -37.17 -15.10
CA GLY A 204 47.34 -37.02 -15.05
C GLY A 204 46.94 -35.58 -14.70
N PRO A 205 45.85 -35.09 -15.23
CA PRO A 205 45.40 -33.75 -14.97
C PRO A 205 44.77 -33.66 -13.58
N VAL A 206 45.31 -32.75 -12.81
CA VAL A 206 44.83 -32.23 -11.53
C VAL A 206 43.54 -31.46 -11.79
N LEU A 207 42.41 -32.12 -11.74
CA LEU A 207 41.12 -31.42 -11.86
C LEU A 207 40.02 -31.96 -10.93
N TYR A 208 40.39 -32.56 -9.82
CA TYR A 208 39.41 -33.00 -8.80
C TYR A 208 39.64 -32.42 -7.40
N ALA A 209 40.54 -31.43 -7.25
CA ALA A 209 40.85 -30.89 -5.94
C ALA A 209 40.11 -29.59 -5.57
N THR A 210 39.23 -29.06 -6.44
CA THR A 210 38.55 -27.78 -6.19
C THR A 210 37.06 -27.88 -5.81
N LEU A 211 36.50 -29.08 -5.76
CA LEU A 211 35.06 -29.24 -5.38
C LEU A 211 34.85 -29.71 -3.93
N ASP A 212 35.91 -30.07 -3.20
CA ASP A 212 35.80 -30.56 -1.82
C ASP A 212 36.05 -29.48 -0.75
N GLN A 213 36.51 -28.29 -1.17
CA GLN A 213 36.68 -27.18 -0.25
C GLN A 213 35.44 -26.31 -0.06
N SER A 214 34.43 -26.41 -0.94
CA SER A 214 33.19 -25.62 -0.82
C SER A 214 32.17 -26.27 0.11
N SER A 215 32.27 -27.55 0.41
CA SER A 215 31.35 -28.26 1.29
C SER A 215 31.71 -28.20 2.78
N LYS A 216 32.93 -27.77 3.09
CA LYS A 216 33.38 -27.63 4.51
C LYS A 216 33.17 -26.24 5.09
N LEU A 217 32.87 -25.24 4.26
CA LEU A 217 32.59 -23.86 4.74
C LEU A 217 31.12 -23.63 5.09
N LEU A 218 30.21 -24.53 4.73
CA LEU A 218 28.75 -24.40 5.05
C LEU A 218 28.30 -25.22 6.27
N LYS A 219 29.20 -25.92 6.96
CA LYS A 219 28.89 -26.65 8.19
C LYS A 219 29.36 -25.97 9.48
N GLY A 220 29.93 -24.77 9.42
CA GLY A 220 30.52 -24.07 10.56
C GLY A 220 29.66 -22.93 11.15
N VAL A 221 28.46 -22.65 10.63
CA VAL A 221 27.61 -21.52 11.13
C VAL A 221 26.25 -22.07 11.53
N GLY A 222 26.20 -22.89 12.53
CA GLY A 222 24.94 -23.46 13.00
C GLY A 222 25.03 -24.10 14.37
N SER A 223 25.84 -23.57 15.28
CA SER A 223 25.81 -24.08 16.66
C SER A 223 26.46 -23.06 17.61
N GLU A 224 25.74 -21.99 17.89
CA GLU A 224 25.95 -21.24 19.13
C GLU A 224 24.81 -20.25 19.34
N LYS A 225 23.82 -20.66 20.11
CA LYS A 225 23.09 -19.85 21.10
C LYS A 225 21.92 -20.65 21.67
N LYS A 226 22.27 -21.46 22.64
CA LYS A 226 21.32 -21.89 23.67
C LYS A 226 22.12 -22.18 24.92
N LYS A 227 22.22 -21.18 25.80
CA LYS A 227 22.35 -21.34 27.26
C LYS A 227 22.41 -19.97 27.92
N SER A 228 21.66 -19.92 29.00
CA SER A 228 21.69 -18.89 30.03
C SER A 228 20.54 -17.89 29.91
N GLY A 229 19.64 -17.77 30.86
CA GLY A 229 19.62 -18.24 32.22
C GLY A 229 18.26 -18.07 32.85
N ASP A 230 18.03 -19.07 33.55
CA ASP A 230 17.10 -19.22 34.65
C ASP A 230 17.47 -18.24 35.81
N SER A 231 16.45 -17.88 36.57
CA SER A 231 16.55 -17.56 37.98
C SER A 231 16.03 -16.20 38.45
N ARG A 232 15.04 -16.38 39.31
CA ARG A 232 14.64 -15.66 40.52
C ARG A 232 13.43 -14.76 40.37
N LYS A 233 12.26 -15.20 40.84
CA LYS A 233 11.78 -15.39 42.24
C LYS A 233 11.99 -14.17 43.13
N ASP A 234 10.85 -13.76 43.61
CA ASP A 234 10.51 -13.29 44.94
C ASP A 234 10.26 -11.80 45.19
N LYS A 235 9.06 -11.63 45.72
CA LYS A 235 8.64 -10.81 46.90
C LYS A 235 8.45 -9.31 46.70
N LYS A 236 7.28 -8.89 46.69
CA LYS A 236 6.37 -8.38 47.73
C LYS A 236 5.21 -7.67 47.10
#